data_5971e0a963c19925edfc3d8c64ac1c82
#
_entry.id   5971e0a963c19925edfc3d8c64ac1c82
#
_cell.length_a   1.000
_cell.length_b   1.000
_cell.length_c   1.000
_cell.angle_alpha   90.00
_cell.angle_beta   90.00
_cell.angle_gamma   90.00
#
_symmetry.space_group_name_H-M   'P 1'
#
loop_
_entity.id
_entity.type
_entity.pdbx_description
1 polymer ?
#
loop_
_entity_poly.entity_id
_entity_poly.type
_entity_poly.pdbx_seq_one_letter_code
_entity_poly.pdbx_strand_id
1 'polypeptide(L)'
;LHPRVRRQRQMCIRDRTYANAGDNLLEIARDSNVAIDAPCSGNASCGKCRVQLKEGELDSKKTLHISDEEYDLGWRLACVSKIIGDVTVLVPDIASAYKSRMKVADLSSKEEIAIFERAKEDVELTGIELRNSLDVIEVSMDEPSLEDTMPDNERLTRALKKYMNLKQVRIPYMVLKKLPDVLRENHFKVKCVVRTTPSDLFVYDIYGMDEKVTIGGLAIDIGTTTVSGVLINMETGEILAKASSGNGQIRFGADVINRIIEQQKPGGKKKLQDAIIKETINPMIAQMCKSSGLCASQIYRMCVASNTTMNHLFAGVNADPVRMEPYIPAFYKTNSLFASDLGIAVNKDAHIIIAPNIGSYVGGDITAGTLVSMIWNRPEFSLFIDLGTNGEIVFGNSDFMFSCACSAGPAFEGGDISCGMRATDGAIEACTIDAETMEPKLTIVGNEGTKPVGICGSGIIDVISELFMTGIINPKGKFVREGKRVRHDHYGMGSYVIAFEEEAGSVKDVEITEVDIDNFIRAKGAIFSAIRTMLNSLDFDVSMIDDVY
;
A
#
# COMPACT_ATOMS: atom_id res chain seq x y z
N LEU A 1 -47.59 -6.17 -14.96
CA LEU A 1 -46.65 -6.83 -14.06
C LEU A 1 -45.91 -7.97 -14.79
N HIS A 2 -44.74 -7.67 -15.35
CA HIS A 2 -43.88 -8.70 -15.98
C HIS A 2 -42.88 -9.27 -14.96
N PRO A 3 -42.61 -10.58 -14.94
CA PRO A 3 -41.67 -11.18 -14.05
C PRO A 3 -40.23 -10.80 -14.44
N ARG A 4 -39.49 -10.22 -13.51
CA ARG A 4 -38.06 -9.91 -13.65
C ARG A 4 -37.24 -11.18 -13.59
N VAL A 5 -36.76 -11.66 -14.73
CA VAL A 5 -35.68 -12.64 -14.81
C VAL A 5 -34.41 -11.98 -14.29
N ARG A 6 -33.83 -12.51 -13.21
CA ARG A 6 -32.49 -12.14 -12.71
C ARG A 6 -31.45 -12.64 -13.72
N ARG A 7 -31.05 -11.79 -14.67
CA ARG A 7 -29.80 -11.98 -15.39
C ARG A 7 -28.65 -11.58 -14.46
N GLN A 8 -27.63 -12.45 -14.34
CA GLN A 8 -26.33 -12.09 -13.79
C GLN A 8 -25.89 -10.78 -14.47
N ARG A 9 -25.79 -9.70 -13.69
CA ARG A 9 -25.24 -8.43 -14.17
C ARG A 9 -23.72 -8.59 -14.24
N GLN A 10 -23.19 -8.84 -15.42
CA GLN A 10 -21.93 -8.22 -15.79
C GLN A 10 -22.19 -6.71 -15.66
N MET A 11 -21.49 -6.09 -14.73
CA MET A 11 -21.58 -4.66 -14.49
C MET A 11 -20.78 -3.96 -15.60
N CYS A 12 -21.38 -3.82 -16.79
CA CYS A 12 -20.91 -2.87 -17.79
C CYS A 12 -21.23 -1.47 -17.25
N ILE A 13 -20.26 -0.84 -16.59
CA ILE A 13 -20.29 0.58 -16.31
C ILE A 13 -20.08 1.27 -17.66
N ARG A 14 -21.14 1.85 -18.24
CA ARG A 14 -21.04 2.73 -19.40
C ARG A 14 -20.89 4.15 -18.89
N ASP A 15 -19.63 4.55 -18.65
CA ASP A 15 -19.34 5.94 -18.38
C ASP A 15 -19.33 6.71 -19.71
N ARG A 16 -19.93 7.90 -19.72
CA ARG A 16 -19.88 8.82 -20.85
C ARG A 16 -19.14 10.07 -20.44
N THR A 17 -18.19 10.48 -21.25
CA THR A 17 -17.45 11.71 -21.07
C THR A 17 -17.38 12.49 -22.37
N TYR A 18 -17.12 13.80 -22.27
CA TYR A 18 -16.94 14.68 -23.41
C TYR A 18 -15.44 14.90 -23.62
N ALA A 19 -15.01 14.90 -24.87
CA ALA A 19 -13.64 15.14 -25.30
C ALA A 19 -13.64 15.99 -26.56
N ASN A 20 -12.55 16.69 -26.83
CA ASN A 20 -12.37 17.41 -28.10
C ASN A 20 -11.67 16.52 -29.13
N ALA A 21 -11.91 16.78 -30.39
CA ALA A 21 -11.17 16.11 -31.44
C ALA A 21 -9.67 16.43 -31.32
N GLY A 22 -8.84 15.40 -31.33
CA GLY A 22 -7.39 15.48 -31.12
C GLY A 22 -6.93 15.17 -29.70
N ASP A 23 -7.84 15.09 -28.72
CA ASP A 23 -7.52 14.72 -27.33
C ASP A 23 -7.00 13.27 -27.25
N ASN A 24 -6.07 13.03 -26.32
CA ASN A 24 -5.49 11.71 -26.10
C ASN A 24 -6.44 10.83 -25.28
N LEU A 25 -6.72 9.62 -25.77
CA LEU A 25 -7.67 8.70 -25.14
C LEU A 25 -7.27 8.31 -23.70
N LEU A 26 -5.98 8.12 -23.43
CA LEU A 26 -5.49 7.79 -22.08
C LEU A 26 -5.69 8.96 -21.10
N GLU A 27 -5.48 10.21 -21.54
CA GLU A 27 -5.68 11.39 -20.70
C GLU A 27 -7.17 11.61 -20.39
N ILE A 28 -8.04 11.48 -21.40
CA ILE A 28 -9.49 11.55 -21.20
C ILE A 28 -10.00 10.46 -20.24
N ALA A 29 -9.49 9.23 -20.37
CA ALA A 29 -9.83 8.15 -19.44
C ALA A 29 -9.41 8.50 -18.00
N ARG A 30 -8.22 9.04 -17.81
CA ARG A 30 -7.71 9.49 -16.51
C ARG A 30 -8.57 10.60 -15.90
N ASP A 31 -8.91 11.60 -16.67
CA ASP A 31 -9.75 12.73 -16.23
C ASP A 31 -11.18 12.31 -15.91
N SER A 32 -11.66 11.25 -16.55
CA SER A 32 -12.99 10.65 -16.33
C SER A 32 -13.00 9.54 -15.28
N ASN A 33 -11.91 9.36 -14.51
CA ASN A 33 -11.73 8.29 -13.51
C ASN A 33 -11.85 6.86 -14.07
N VAL A 34 -11.57 6.66 -15.35
CA VAL A 34 -11.49 5.34 -15.97
C VAL A 34 -10.05 4.85 -15.87
N ALA A 35 -9.83 3.77 -15.11
CA ALA A 35 -8.51 3.19 -14.93
C ALA A 35 -8.08 2.42 -16.19
N ILE A 36 -7.00 2.85 -16.83
CA ILE A 36 -6.30 2.12 -17.88
C ILE A 36 -4.88 1.83 -17.38
N ASP A 37 -4.45 0.57 -17.49
CA ASP A 37 -3.09 0.19 -17.10
C ASP A 37 -2.06 0.86 -18.04
N ALA A 38 -1.32 1.82 -17.52
CA ALA A 38 -0.36 2.58 -18.31
C ALA A 38 0.92 2.86 -17.48
N PRO A 39 1.67 1.82 -17.09
CA PRO A 39 2.83 1.96 -16.20
C PRO A 39 3.90 2.89 -16.76
N CYS A 40 4.07 2.97 -18.07
CA CYS A 40 5.01 3.91 -18.70
C CYS A 40 4.45 5.35 -18.81
N SER A 41 3.35 5.66 -18.14
CA SER A 41 2.70 7.00 -18.15
C SER A 41 2.36 7.56 -19.51
N GLY A 42 2.21 6.70 -20.51
CA GLY A 42 1.84 7.11 -21.87
C GLY A 42 3.00 7.20 -22.86
N ASN A 43 4.22 6.78 -22.50
CA ASN A 43 5.39 6.81 -23.36
C ASN A 43 5.41 5.70 -24.46
N ALA A 44 4.35 4.92 -24.59
CA ALA A 44 4.19 3.84 -25.56
C ALA A 44 5.23 2.70 -25.48
N SER A 45 6.01 2.62 -24.38
CA SER A 45 7.11 1.65 -24.23
C SER A 45 6.69 0.30 -23.66
N CYS A 46 5.55 0.22 -22.91
CA CYS A 46 5.18 -1.01 -22.19
C CYS A 46 4.06 -1.83 -22.84
N GLY A 47 3.30 -1.28 -23.80
CA GLY A 47 2.18 -1.96 -24.46
C GLY A 47 0.97 -2.32 -23.58
N LYS A 48 0.91 -1.90 -22.31
CA LYS A 48 -0.11 -2.35 -21.34
C LYS A 48 -1.41 -1.55 -21.39
N CYS A 49 -1.43 -0.31 -21.93
CA CYS A 49 -2.65 0.51 -21.99
C CYS A 49 -3.61 0.09 -23.12
N ARG A 50 -3.89 -1.22 -23.18
CA ARG A 50 -4.71 -1.84 -24.22
C ARG A 50 -6.19 -1.55 -23.99
N VAL A 51 -6.86 -1.07 -25.02
CA VAL A 51 -8.31 -0.88 -25.07
C VAL A 51 -8.84 -1.47 -26.37
N GLN A 52 -10.10 -1.85 -26.40
CA GLN A 52 -10.72 -2.37 -27.61
C GLN A 52 -11.75 -1.39 -28.15
N LEU A 53 -11.54 -0.86 -29.34
CA LEU A 53 -12.50 -0.04 -30.06
C LEU A 53 -13.71 -0.90 -30.44
N LYS A 54 -14.92 -0.50 -30.02
CA LYS A 54 -16.17 -1.19 -30.29
C LYS A 54 -17.01 -0.45 -31.35
N GLU A 55 -17.02 0.88 -31.29
CA GLU A 55 -17.75 1.73 -32.23
C GLU A 55 -16.98 3.02 -32.46
N GLY A 56 -17.11 3.59 -33.64
CA GLY A 56 -16.46 4.83 -34.03
C GLY A 56 -15.03 4.62 -34.56
N GLU A 57 -14.23 5.69 -34.56
CA GLU A 57 -12.89 5.70 -35.12
C GLU A 57 -11.93 6.48 -34.25
N LEU A 58 -10.67 5.98 -34.16
CA LEU A 58 -9.56 6.60 -33.43
C LEU A 58 -8.39 6.81 -34.36
N ASP A 59 -7.74 7.96 -34.30
CA ASP A 59 -6.42 8.17 -34.91
C ASP A 59 -5.38 7.47 -34.00
N SER A 60 -4.98 6.26 -34.38
CA SER A 60 -4.08 5.40 -33.61
C SER A 60 -2.87 4.98 -34.43
N LYS A 61 -1.68 5.21 -33.88
CA LYS A 61 -0.44 4.69 -34.51
C LYS A 61 -0.30 3.20 -34.21
N LYS A 62 0.05 2.41 -35.25
CA LYS A 62 0.47 1.02 -35.05
C LYS A 62 1.75 1.00 -34.21
N THR A 63 1.85 0.04 -33.32
CA THR A 63 3.00 -0.16 -32.42
C THR A 63 3.41 -1.63 -32.45
N LEU A 64 4.64 -1.93 -32.04
CA LEU A 64 5.14 -3.30 -31.95
C LEU A 64 4.40 -4.16 -30.88
N HIS A 65 3.61 -3.52 -30.00
CA HIS A 65 2.89 -4.19 -28.91
C HIS A 65 1.48 -4.68 -29.30
N ILE A 66 1.01 -4.41 -30.52
CA ILE A 66 -0.29 -4.86 -31.04
C ILE A 66 -0.03 -5.46 -32.42
N SER A 67 -0.35 -6.74 -32.60
CA SER A 67 -0.24 -7.41 -33.89
C SER A 67 -1.25 -6.87 -34.89
N ASP A 68 -1.05 -7.14 -36.19
CA ASP A 68 -1.98 -6.72 -37.22
C ASP A 68 -3.37 -7.34 -37.02
N GLU A 69 -3.42 -8.60 -36.58
CA GLU A 69 -4.65 -9.33 -36.28
C GLU A 69 -5.39 -8.68 -35.11
N GLU A 70 -4.68 -8.33 -34.03
CA GLU A 70 -5.26 -7.64 -32.89
C GLU A 70 -5.75 -6.24 -33.27
N TYR A 71 -5.01 -5.54 -34.11
CA TYR A 71 -5.39 -4.22 -34.63
C TYR A 71 -6.70 -4.28 -35.41
N ASP A 72 -6.89 -5.32 -36.22
CA ASP A 72 -8.11 -5.56 -37.01
C ASP A 72 -9.28 -5.97 -36.11
N LEU A 73 -9.02 -6.63 -34.99
CA LEU A 73 -10.01 -6.91 -33.94
C LEU A 73 -10.37 -5.70 -33.07
N GLY A 74 -9.82 -4.52 -33.39
CA GLY A 74 -10.13 -3.26 -32.72
C GLY A 74 -9.22 -2.94 -31.53
N TRP A 75 -8.18 -3.74 -31.22
CA TRP A 75 -7.26 -3.42 -30.13
C TRP A 75 -6.40 -2.19 -30.48
N ARG A 76 -6.25 -1.31 -29.48
CA ARG A 76 -5.46 -0.07 -29.57
C ARG A 76 -4.70 0.15 -28.26
N LEU A 77 -3.62 0.92 -28.34
CA LEU A 77 -3.00 1.47 -27.12
C LEU A 77 -3.58 2.87 -26.86
N ALA A 78 -4.19 3.05 -25.71
CA ALA A 78 -4.83 4.32 -25.35
C ALA A 78 -3.87 5.52 -25.41
N CYS A 79 -2.60 5.32 -25.03
CA CYS A 79 -1.59 6.38 -24.97
C CYS A 79 -1.19 6.96 -26.36
N VAL A 80 -1.36 6.21 -27.43
CA VAL A 80 -1.06 6.65 -28.80
C VAL A 80 -2.31 6.84 -29.66
N SER A 81 -3.49 6.76 -29.06
CA SER A 81 -4.78 6.93 -29.72
C SER A 81 -5.36 8.29 -29.43
N LYS A 82 -5.80 9.00 -30.49
CA LYS A 82 -6.48 10.29 -30.40
C LYS A 82 -7.94 10.15 -30.80
N ILE A 83 -8.80 10.90 -30.13
CA ILE A 83 -10.23 10.95 -30.42
C ILE A 83 -10.45 11.85 -31.63
N ILE A 84 -11.14 11.34 -32.66
CA ILE A 84 -11.48 12.09 -33.88
C ILE A 84 -12.99 12.29 -34.06
N GLY A 85 -13.79 11.56 -33.29
CA GLY A 85 -15.25 11.62 -33.33
C GLY A 85 -15.84 10.83 -32.17
N ASP A 86 -17.15 10.59 -32.20
CA ASP A 86 -17.82 9.75 -31.20
C ASP A 86 -17.28 8.33 -31.25
N VAL A 87 -16.81 7.84 -30.12
CA VAL A 87 -16.22 6.51 -30.00
C VAL A 87 -16.74 5.75 -28.79
N THR A 88 -16.86 4.44 -28.92
CA THR A 88 -17.10 3.52 -27.81
C THR A 88 -15.90 2.58 -27.70
N VAL A 89 -15.23 2.63 -26.54
CA VAL A 89 -14.09 1.76 -26.24
C VAL A 89 -14.40 0.85 -25.06
N LEU A 90 -14.02 -0.41 -25.16
CA LEU A 90 -14.00 -1.34 -24.05
C LEU A 90 -12.63 -1.23 -23.38
N VAL A 91 -12.61 -0.81 -22.13
CA VAL A 91 -11.43 -0.88 -21.28
C VAL A 91 -11.48 -2.23 -20.58
N PRO A 92 -10.48 -3.11 -20.73
CA PRO A 92 -10.40 -4.35 -19.99
C PRO A 92 -10.53 -4.07 -18.49
N ASP A 93 -11.29 -4.89 -17.78
CA ASP A 93 -11.55 -4.67 -16.34
C ASP A 93 -10.29 -4.89 -15.51
N ILE A 94 -9.49 -3.84 -15.40
CA ILE A 94 -8.35 -3.80 -14.47
C ILE A 94 -8.85 -3.64 -13.03
N ALA A 95 -10.06 -3.07 -12.85
CA ALA A 95 -10.63 -2.85 -11.51
C ALA A 95 -10.97 -4.17 -10.82
N SER A 96 -11.21 -5.26 -11.53
CA SER A 96 -11.37 -6.59 -10.92
C SER A 96 -10.05 -7.12 -10.41
N ALA A 97 -8.94 -6.89 -11.12
CA ALA A 97 -7.59 -7.22 -10.64
C ALA A 97 -7.17 -6.35 -9.43
N TYR A 98 -7.68 -5.11 -9.35
CA TYR A 98 -7.46 -4.24 -8.18
C TYR A 98 -8.44 -4.50 -7.02
N LYS A 99 -9.58 -5.15 -7.28
CA LYS A 99 -10.59 -5.52 -6.27
C LYS A 99 -10.45 -6.97 -5.79
N SER A 100 -9.64 -7.79 -6.45
CA SER A 100 -9.31 -9.13 -5.94
C SER A 100 -8.63 -8.95 -4.58
N ARG A 101 -8.95 -9.84 -3.65
CA ARG A 101 -8.37 -9.83 -2.30
C ARG A 101 -6.86 -9.94 -2.43
N MET A 102 -6.15 -8.81 -2.29
CA MET A 102 -4.71 -8.86 -2.09
C MET A 102 -4.44 -9.61 -0.80
N LYS A 103 -3.51 -10.55 -0.84
CA LYS A 103 -2.93 -11.11 0.38
C LYS A 103 -2.11 -9.99 1.03
N VAL A 104 -2.72 -9.28 1.95
CA VAL A 104 -1.99 -8.57 3.00
C VAL A 104 -1.44 -9.67 3.89
N ALA A 105 -0.26 -9.46 4.47
CA ALA A 105 0.21 -10.31 5.56
C ALA A 105 -1.00 -10.75 6.36
N ASP A 106 -1.32 -12.05 6.29
CA ASP A 106 -2.59 -12.54 6.84
C ASP A 106 -2.43 -12.69 8.36
N LEU A 107 -2.45 -11.53 9.07
CA LEU A 107 -2.47 -11.54 10.54
C LEU A 107 -3.62 -12.37 11.12
N SER A 108 -4.34 -13.13 10.30
CA SER A 108 -5.27 -14.17 10.74
C SER A 108 -4.62 -15.55 10.87
N SER A 109 -3.45 -15.78 10.26
CA SER A 109 -2.69 -17.01 10.50
C SER A 109 -2.05 -16.97 11.89
N LYS A 110 -2.00 -18.12 12.56
CA LYS A 110 -1.37 -18.21 13.89
C LYS A 110 0.12 -17.86 13.84
N GLU A 111 0.76 -18.16 12.72
CA GLU A 111 2.17 -17.88 12.50
C GLU A 111 2.46 -16.38 12.38
N GLU A 112 1.67 -15.65 11.63
CA GLU A 112 1.84 -14.20 11.47
C GLU A 112 1.49 -13.41 12.73
N ILE A 113 0.46 -13.85 13.48
CA ILE A 113 0.16 -13.29 14.80
C ILE A 113 1.35 -13.52 15.74
N ALA A 114 1.94 -14.72 15.72
CA ALA A 114 3.10 -15.03 16.56
C ALA A 114 4.33 -14.16 16.21
N ILE A 115 4.56 -13.88 14.92
CA ILE A 115 5.63 -12.98 14.46
C ILE A 115 5.37 -11.55 14.97
N PHE A 116 4.14 -11.07 14.85
CA PHE A 116 3.76 -9.74 15.34
C PHE A 116 3.93 -9.60 16.86
N GLU A 117 3.44 -10.57 17.64
CA GLU A 117 3.59 -10.56 19.09
C GLU A 117 5.06 -10.64 19.52
N ARG A 118 5.86 -11.45 18.84
CA ARG A 118 7.31 -11.52 19.07
C ARG A 118 8.00 -10.18 18.80
N ALA A 119 7.71 -9.54 17.67
CA ALA A 119 8.30 -8.24 17.34
C ALA A 119 7.92 -7.17 18.38
N LYS A 120 6.69 -7.22 18.91
CA LYS A 120 6.23 -6.34 19.98
C LYS A 120 7.00 -6.62 21.29
N GLU A 121 7.12 -7.88 21.70
CA GLU A 121 7.88 -8.30 22.88
C GLU A 121 9.36 -7.89 22.76
N ASP A 122 9.99 -8.10 21.61
CA ASP A 122 11.37 -7.73 21.36
C ASP A 122 11.59 -6.22 21.55
N VAL A 123 10.68 -5.38 21.08
CA VAL A 123 10.75 -3.92 21.30
C VAL A 123 10.55 -3.56 22.78
N GLU A 124 9.60 -4.18 23.48
CA GLU A 124 9.35 -3.94 24.91
C GLU A 124 10.54 -4.36 25.78
N LEU A 125 11.23 -5.45 25.43
CA LEU A 125 12.44 -5.91 26.14
C LEU A 125 13.61 -4.90 26.08
N THR A 126 13.61 -3.97 25.15
CA THR A 126 14.60 -2.87 25.10
C THR A 126 14.34 -1.78 26.14
N GLY A 127 13.23 -1.85 26.85
CA GLY A 127 12.79 -0.81 27.79
C GLY A 127 11.93 0.29 27.14
N ILE A 128 11.60 0.15 25.86
CA ILE A 128 10.62 1.01 25.17
C ILE A 128 9.23 0.56 25.60
N GLU A 129 8.54 1.41 26.36
CA GLU A 129 7.14 1.16 26.70
C GLU A 129 6.24 1.43 25.50
N LEU A 130 5.57 0.39 24.99
CA LEU A 130 4.54 0.51 23.96
C LEU A 130 3.23 1.06 24.56
N ARG A 131 3.33 2.20 25.24
CA ARG A 131 2.18 2.92 25.80
C ARG A 131 1.62 3.91 24.81
N ASN A 132 0.29 3.90 24.71
CA ASN A 132 -0.37 5.04 24.11
C ASN A 132 -0.59 6.12 25.19
N SER A 133 -0.63 7.40 24.78
CA SER A 133 -0.92 8.52 25.67
C SER A 133 -2.42 8.83 25.74
N LEU A 134 -3.27 7.88 25.33
CA LEU A 134 -4.72 8.00 25.31
C LEU A 134 -5.32 7.12 26.42
N ASP A 135 -6.20 7.69 27.19
CA ASP A 135 -6.87 7.01 28.30
C ASP A 135 -8.37 7.27 28.26
N VAL A 136 -9.15 6.35 28.82
CA VAL A 136 -10.57 6.58 29.15
C VAL A 136 -10.68 6.93 30.62
N ILE A 137 -11.09 8.16 30.91
CA ILE A 137 -11.26 8.64 32.29
C ILE A 137 -12.75 8.73 32.59
N GLU A 138 -13.19 8.07 33.68
CA GLU A 138 -14.53 8.22 34.21
C GLU A 138 -14.59 9.45 35.13
N VAL A 139 -15.53 10.33 34.87
CA VAL A 139 -15.69 11.61 35.56
C VAL A 139 -17.08 11.71 36.12
N SER A 140 -17.18 12.00 37.41
CA SER A 140 -18.43 12.33 38.10
C SER A 140 -18.41 13.77 38.59
N MET A 141 -19.47 14.50 38.29
CA MET A 141 -19.64 15.91 38.63
C MET A 141 -20.98 16.13 39.32
N ASP A 142 -21.04 17.15 40.18
CA ASP A 142 -22.30 17.59 40.73
C ASP A 142 -23.20 18.22 39.67
N GLU A 143 -24.49 17.96 39.75
CA GLU A 143 -25.46 18.60 38.85
C GLU A 143 -25.51 20.13 39.13
N PRO A 144 -25.78 20.95 38.09
CA PRO A 144 -25.94 22.39 38.28
C PRO A 144 -27.13 22.70 39.17
N SER A 145 -26.98 23.73 39.98
CA SER A 145 -28.03 24.25 40.84
C SER A 145 -28.09 25.76 40.76
N LEU A 146 -29.08 26.39 41.41
CA LEU A 146 -29.15 27.84 41.53
C LEU A 146 -27.96 28.45 42.31
N GLU A 147 -27.28 27.65 43.09
CA GLU A 147 -26.11 28.04 43.89
C GLU A 147 -24.78 27.70 43.16
N ASP A 148 -24.79 26.72 42.24
CA ASP A 148 -23.66 26.39 41.38
C ASP A 148 -24.05 26.50 39.90
N THR A 149 -23.91 27.70 39.36
CA THR A 149 -24.26 28.07 37.98
C THR A 149 -23.08 27.95 36.99
N MET A 150 -22.05 27.16 37.34
CA MET A 150 -20.87 26.95 36.51
C MET A 150 -21.23 26.35 35.12
N PRO A 151 -20.72 26.88 34.03
CA PRO A 151 -20.93 26.32 32.69
C PRO A 151 -20.42 24.87 32.57
N ASP A 152 -21.03 24.07 31.70
CA ASP A 152 -20.72 22.64 31.53
C ASP A 152 -19.24 22.39 31.18
N ASN A 153 -18.64 23.18 30.30
CA ASN A 153 -17.23 23.04 29.94
C ASN A 153 -16.28 23.37 31.12
N GLU A 154 -16.61 24.34 31.94
CA GLU A 154 -15.81 24.68 33.14
C GLU A 154 -16.00 23.63 34.21
N ARG A 155 -17.22 23.10 34.36
CA ARG A 155 -17.55 22.01 35.28
C ARG A 155 -16.76 20.74 34.97
N LEU A 156 -16.74 20.34 33.67
CA LEU A 156 -15.92 19.23 33.21
C LEU A 156 -14.42 19.51 33.39
N THR A 157 -13.98 20.73 33.08
CA THR A 157 -12.57 21.14 33.27
C THR A 157 -12.18 21.04 34.75
N ARG A 158 -13.02 21.52 35.67
CA ARG A 158 -12.79 21.43 37.11
C ARG A 158 -12.67 19.98 37.56
N ALA A 159 -13.56 19.11 37.09
CA ALA A 159 -13.56 17.70 37.44
C ALA A 159 -12.30 16.98 36.92
N LEU A 160 -11.92 17.19 35.66
CA LEU A 160 -10.71 16.61 35.06
C LEU A 160 -9.42 17.10 35.73
N LYS A 161 -9.35 18.37 36.17
CA LYS A 161 -8.21 18.88 36.93
C LYS A 161 -8.03 18.24 38.30
N LYS A 162 -9.10 17.72 38.94
CA LYS A 162 -8.99 16.97 40.18
C LYS A 162 -8.31 15.62 40.03
N TYR A 163 -8.43 15.01 38.84
CA TYR A 163 -7.81 13.71 38.55
C TYR A 163 -6.29 13.79 38.39
N MET A 164 -5.80 14.93 37.89
CA MET A 164 -4.37 15.14 37.61
C MET A 164 -4.03 16.59 37.95
N ASN A 165 -2.88 16.84 38.52
CA ASN A 165 -2.40 18.19 38.83
C ASN A 165 -2.00 18.95 37.54
N LEU A 166 -2.97 19.17 36.66
CA LEU A 166 -2.79 19.67 35.31
C LEU A 166 -2.89 21.20 35.25
N LYS A 167 -2.05 21.80 34.42
CA LYS A 167 -2.08 23.24 34.16
C LYS A 167 -3.22 23.64 33.22
N GLN A 168 -3.52 22.81 32.20
CA GLN A 168 -4.50 23.12 31.16
C GLN A 168 -5.34 21.89 30.77
N VAL A 169 -6.64 22.11 30.57
CA VAL A 169 -7.57 21.14 29.94
C VAL A 169 -8.11 21.81 28.68
N ARG A 170 -8.07 21.08 27.56
CA ARG A 170 -8.57 21.53 26.26
C ARG A 170 -9.77 20.70 25.85
N ILE A 171 -10.92 21.36 25.69
CA ILE A 171 -12.16 20.77 25.21
C ILE A 171 -12.41 21.31 23.79
N PRO A 172 -12.24 20.50 22.74
CA PRO A 172 -12.44 20.97 21.37
C PRO A 172 -13.92 21.20 21.05
N TYR A 173 -14.17 21.96 19.99
CA TYR A 173 -15.52 22.33 19.57
C TYR A 173 -16.44 21.14 19.32
N MET A 174 -15.92 20.02 18.79
CA MET A 174 -16.72 18.82 18.53
C MET A 174 -17.23 18.17 19.83
N VAL A 175 -16.45 18.18 20.89
CA VAL A 175 -16.86 17.73 22.22
C VAL A 175 -17.85 18.72 22.85
N LEU A 176 -17.55 20.03 22.73
CA LEU A 176 -18.42 21.09 23.28
C LEU A 176 -19.85 21.01 22.71
N LYS A 177 -20.00 20.66 21.43
CA LYS A 177 -21.32 20.54 20.79
C LYS A 177 -22.25 19.51 21.42
N LYS A 178 -21.71 18.39 21.89
CA LYS A 178 -22.50 17.30 22.47
C LYS A 178 -22.46 17.28 24.00
N LEU A 179 -21.56 18.07 24.59
CA LEU A 179 -21.33 18.11 26.03
C LEU A 179 -22.61 18.32 26.85
N PRO A 180 -23.48 19.31 26.55
CA PRO A 180 -24.67 19.56 27.34
C PRO A 180 -25.65 18.38 27.38
N ASP A 181 -25.83 17.73 26.22
CA ASP A 181 -26.78 16.62 26.10
C ASP A 181 -26.25 15.37 26.83
N VAL A 182 -24.99 15.00 26.55
CA VAL A 182 -24.34 13.83 27.20
C VAL A 182 -24.29 13.97 28.71
N LEU A 183 -24.00 15.16 29.24
CA LEU A 183 -23.99 15.39 30.69
C LEU A 183 -25.36 15.18 31.32
N ARG A 184 -26.41 15.75 30.73
CA ARG A 184 -27.77 15.68 31.30
C ARG A 184 -28.39 14.28 31.17
N GLU A 185 -28.20 13.63 30.03
CA GLU A 185 -28.67 12.26 29.79
C GLU A 185 -28.02 11.24 30.73
N ASN A 186 -26.81 11.52 31.22
CA ASN A 186 -26.04 10.62 32.05
C ASN A 186 -25.87 11.14 33.52
N HIS A 187 -26.73 12.05 33.97
CA HIS A 187 -26.70 12.56 35.33
C HIS A 187 -25.30 13.04 35.78
N PHE A 188 -24.61 13.75 34.86
CA PHE A 188 -23.27 14.31 35.06
C PHE A 188 -22.18 13.28 35.42
N LYS A 189 -22.38 12.00 35.02
CA LYS A 189 -21.39 10.92 35.07
C LYS A 189 -21.07 10.47 33.68
N VAL A 190 -19.80 10.61 33.26
CA VAL A 190 -19.40 10.42 31.87
C VAL A 190 -18.02 9.79 31.76
N LYS A 191 -17.75 9.17 30.61
CA LYS A 191 -16.43 8.73 30.20
C LYS A 191 -15.84 9.75 29.22
N CYS A 192 -14.60 10.14 29.43
CA CYS A 192 -13.85 11.00 28.52
C CYS A 192 -12.68 10.25 27.91
N VAL A 193 -12.57 10.25 26.60
CA VAL A 193 -11.34 9.84 25.92
C VAL A 193 -10.39 11.02 25.90
N VAL A 194 -9.23 10.87 26.53
CA VAL A 194 -8.29 11.97 26.73
C VAL A 194 -6.88 11.60 26.28
N ARG A 195 -6.12 12.61 25.88
CA ARG A 195 -4.67 12.52 25.77
C ARG A 195 -4.04 13.36 26.85
N THR A 196 -3.16 12.75 27.60
CA THR A 196 -2.45 13.42 28.68
C THR A 196 -1.00 13.67 28.30
N THR A 197 -0.53 14.88 28.56
CA THR A 197 0.88 15.27 28.49
C THR A 197 1.31 15.86 29.84
N PRO A 198 2.59 16.05 30.12
CA PRO A 198 3.03 16.67 31.39
C PRO A 198 2.44 18.04 31.68
N SER A 199 1.96 18.74 30.65
CA SER A 199 1.45 20.13 30.78
C SER A 199 -0.04 20.29 30.53
N ASP A 200 -0.65 19.43 29.72
CA ASP A 200 -2.04 19.55 29.29
C ASP A 200 -2.78 18.22 29.16
N LEU A 201 -4.10 18.31 29.18
CA LEU A 201 -5.02 17.24 28.86
C LEU A 201 -5.93 17.71 27.71
N PHE A 202 -5.99 16.91 26.65
CA PHE A 202 -6.88 17.13 25.51
C PHE A 202 -8.02 16.09 25.54
N VAL A 203 -9.27 16.55 25.48
CA VAL A 203 -10.46 15.69 25.45
C VAL A 203 -10.82 15.41 24.00
N TYR A 204 -10.64 14.18 23.55
CA TYR A 204 -11.01 13.78 22.19
C TYR A 204 -12.51 13.54 22.02
N ASP A 205 -13.12 12.96 23.06
CA ASP A 205 -14.54 12.62 23.01
C ASP A 205 -15.13 12.42 24.41
N ILE A 206 -16.48 12.40 24.50
CA ILE A 206 -17.25 12.19 25.73
C ILE A 206 -18.39 11.21 25.45
N TYR A 207 -18.64 10.31 26.41
CA TYR A 207 -19.60 9.22 26.33
C TYR A 207 -20.37 9.05 27.63
N GLY A 208 -21.54 8.46 27.57
CA GLY A 208 -22.26 7.99 28.75
C GLY A 208 -21.56 6.82 29.45
N MET A 209 -21.90 6.60 30.71
CA MET A 209 -21.27 5.53 31.54
C MET A 209 -21.54 4.13 30.96
N ASP A 210 -22.71 3.90 30.38
CA ASP A 210 -23.12 2.60 29.83
C ASP A 210 -22.60 2.36 28.42
N GLU A 211 -22.04 3.37 27.76
CA GLU A 211 -21.51 3.24 26.43
C GLU A 211 -20.16 2.48 26.43
N LYS A 212 -20.02 1.54 25.49
CA LYS A 212 -18.74 0.87 25.24
C LYS A 212 -17.82 1.83 24.49
N VAL A 213 -16.72 2.19 25.10
CA VAL A 213 -15.68 3.02 24.47
C VAL A 213 -14.50 2.13 24.09
N THR A 214 -14.01 2.30 22.87
CA THR A 214 -12.79 1.65 22.39
C THR A 214 -11.85 2.72 21.83
N ILE A 215 -10.61 2.72 22.25
CA ILE A 215 -9.59 3.61 21.68
C ILE A 215 -9.03 2.96 20.44
N GLY A 216 -9.58 3.35 19.27
CA GLY A 216 -9.13 2.87 17.97
C GLY A 216 -7.84 3.56 17.53
N GLY A 217 -6.90 2.77 17.02
CA GLY A 217 -5.70 3.21 16.34
C GLY A 217 -5.61 2.60 14.94
N LEU A 218 -5.08 3.34 13.98
CA LEU A 218 -4.96 2.91 12.60
C LEU A 218 -3.51 2.99 12.16
N ALA A 219 -2.94 1.88 11.69
CA ALA A 219 -1.66 1.85 11.00
C ALA A 219 -1.89 1.68 9.50
N ILE A 220 -1.26 2.54 8.69
CA ILE A 220 -1.36 2.49 7.22
C ILE A 220 0.04 2.48 6.63
N ASP A 221 0.27 1.51 5.76
CA ASP A 221 1.41 1.48 4.85
C ASP A 221 0.96 1.97 3.47
N ILE A 222 1.59 3.04 2.98
CA ILE A 222 1.29 3.61 1.66
C ILE A 222 2.42 3.24 0.70
N GLY A 223 2.37 2.04 0.16
CA GLY A 223 3.27 1.64 -0.92
C GLY A 223 2.96 2.37 -2.23
N THR A 224 3.93 2.38 -3.14
CA THR A 224 3.75 2.95 -4.49
C THR A 224 2.61 2.25 -5.23
N THR A 225 2.47 0.95 -5.04
CA THR A 225 1.52 0.10 -5.74
C THR A 225 0.32 -0.29 -4.88
N THR A 226 0.54 -0.60 -3.61
CA THR A 226 -0.45 -1.13 -2.67
C THR A 226 -0.53 -0.25 -1.44
N VAL A 227 -1.74 -0.13 -0.89
CA VAL A 227 -1.98 0.47 0.42
C VAL A 227 -2.55 -0.58 1.34
N SER A 228 -1.94 -0.77 2.49
CA SER A 228 -2.35 -1.72 3.52
C SER A 228 -2.69 -1.01 4.81
N GLY A 229 -3.67 -1.51 5.55
CA GLY A 229 -4.09 -0.90 6.80
C GLY A 229 -4.55 -1.90 7.84
N VAL A 230 -4.21 -1.61 9.09
CA VAL A 230 -4.59 -2.39 10.28
C VAL A 230 -5.24 -1.47 11.29
N LEU A 231 -6.45 -1.84 11.73
CA LEU A 231 -7.19 -1.18 12.80
C LEU A 231 -6.97 -1.97 14.09
N ILE A 232 -6.52 -1.30 15.13
CA ILE A 232 -6.21 -1.92 16.43
C ILE A 232 -6.99 -1.27 17.57
N ASN A 233 -7.22 -2.03 18.63
CA ASN A 233 -7.55 -1.47 19.95
C ASN A 233 -6.23 -1.04 20.62
N MET A 234 -6.05 0.26 20.84
CA MET A 234 -4.81 0.80 21.41
C MET A 234 -4.62 0.49 22.89
N GLU A 235 -5.65 0.05 23.60
CA GLU A 235 -5.54 -0.33 25.01
C GLU A 235 -5.01 -1.76 25.17
N THR A 236 -5.44 -2.67 24.27
CA THR A 236 -5.10 -4.11 24.35
C THR A 236 -4.06 -4.55 23.34
N GLY A 237 -3.84 -3.76 22.29
CA GLY A 237 -3.04 -4.17 21.13
C GLY A 237 -3.76 -5.12 20.16
N GLU A 238 -5.02 -5.49 20.45
CA GLU A 238 -5.81 -6.40 19.62
C GLU A 238 -6.05 -5.85 18.24
N ILE A 239 -5.85 -6.68 17.22
CA ILE A 239 -6.16 -6.36 15.82
C ILE A 239 -7.65 -6.52 15.60
N LEU A 240 -8.35 -5.42 15.35
CA LEU A 240 -9.80 -5.39 15.17
C LEU A 240 -10.22 -5.66 13.71
N ALA A 241 -9.45 -5.18 12.75
CA ALA A 241 -9.71 -5.34 11.33
C ALA A 241 -8.49 -5.00 10.49
N LYS A 242 -8.49 -5.48 9.24
CA LYS A 242 -7.51 -5.17 8.21
C LYS A 242 -8.19 -4.86 6.89
N ALA A 243 -7.51 -4.07 6.08
CA ALA A 243 -7.90 -3.83 4.69
C ALA A 243 -6.66 -3.56 3.84
N SER A 244 -6.75 -3.89 2.56
CA SER A 244 -5.79 -3.47 1.55
C SER A 244 -6.49 -3.05 0.27
N SER A 245 -5.81 -2.22 -0.49
CA SER A 245 -6.28 -1.72 -1.77
C SER A 245 -5.11 -1.41 -2.68
N GLY A 246 -5.34 -1.40 -3.99
CA GLY A 246 -4.41 -0.75 -4.91
C GLY A 246 -4.33 0.74 -4.61
N ASN A 247 -3.14 1.32 -4.73
CA ASN A 247 -2.94 2.75 -4.58
C ASN A 247 -3.64 3.50 -5.73
N GLY A 248 -4.66 4.30 -5.43
CA GLY A 248 -5.43 5.04 -6.44
C GLY A 248 -4.60 6.03 -7.28
N GLN A 249 -3.38 6.33 -6.85
CA GLN A 249 -2.46 7.19 -7.61
C GLN A 249 -1.82 6.48 -8.81
N ILE A 250 -1.88 5.14 -8.92
CA ILE A 250 -1.26 4.37 -10.02
C ILE A 250 -1.71 4.88 -11.40
N ARG A 251 -2.98 5.26 -11.54
CA ARG A 251 -3.52 5.80 -12.80
C ARG A 251 -2.86 7.10 -13.25
N PHE A 252 -2.21 7.82 -12.33
CA PHE A 252 -1.49 9.07 -12.62
C PHE A 252 0.02 8.86 -12.81
N GLY A 253 0.55 7.72 -12.42
CA GLY A 253 1.94 7.33 -12.58
C GLY A 253 2.22 6.01 -11.89
N ALA A 254 2.85 5.07 -12.60
CA ALA A 254 3.20 3.77 -12.05
C ALA A 254 4.29 3.87 -10.96
N ASP A 255 5.22 4.81 -11.13
CA ASP A 255 6.34 5.07 -10.23
C ASP A 255 6.27 6.46 -9.57
N VAL A 256 7.16 6.69 -8.62
CA VAL A 256 7.22 7.93 -7.84
C VAL A 256 7.57 9.14 -8.69
N ILE A 257 8.44 9.00 -9.68
CA ILE A 257 8.89 10.12 -10.54
C ILE A 257 7.73 10.62 -11.41
N ASN A 258 7.00 9.71 -12.03
CA ASN A 258 5.83 10.05 -12.84
C ASN A 258 4.74 10.74 -12.01
N ARG A 259 4.54 10.34 -10.74
CA ARG A 259 3.61 11.02 -9.83
C ARG A 259 4.08 12.42 -9.44
N ILE A 260 5.38 12.63 -9.22
CA ILE A 260 5.93 13.96 -8.98
C ILE A 260 5.68 14.86 -10.20
N ILE A 261 5.91 14.35 -11.42
CA ILE A 261 5.65 15.09 -12.66
C ILE A 261 4.15 15.43 -12.78
N GLU A 262 3.26 14.48 -12.50
CA GLU A 262 1.81 14.73 -12.49
C GLU A 262 1.42 15.78 -11.45
N GLN A 263 2.06 15.77 -10.28
CA GLN A 263 1.82 16.76 -9.23
C GLN A 263 2.06 18.20 -9.71
N GLN A 264 3.00 18.41 -10.64
CA GLN A 264 3.33 19.76 -11.15
C GLN A 264 2.29 20.30 -12.14
N LYS A 265 1.41 19.46 -12.66
CA LYS A 265 0.33 19.90 -13.55
C LYS A 265 -0.73 20.69 -12.77
N PRO A 266 -1.49 21.58 -13.43
CA PRO A 266 -2.59 22.32 -12.79
C PRO A 266 -3.58 21.35 -12.09
N GLY A 267 -3.78 21.55 -10.78
CA GLY A 267 -4.64 20.67 -9.97
C GLY A 267 -4.02 19.31 -9.59
N GLY A 268 -2.83 18.98 -10.07
CA GLY A 268 -2.18 17.67 -9.86
C GLY A 268 -1.98 17.30 -8.39
N LYS A 269 -1.59 18.28 -7.54
CA LYS A 269 -1.49 18.06 -6.08
C LYS A 269 -2.77 17.50 -5.49
N LYS A 270 -3.89 18.16 -5.79
CA LYS A 270 -5.19 17.77 -5.25
C LYS A 270 -5.66 16.44 -5.83
N LYS A 271 -5.47 16.21 -7.13
CA LYS A 271 -5.82 14.93 -7.78
C LYS A 271 -5.11 13.75 -7.11
N LEU A 272 -3.80 13.85 -6.88
CA LEU A 272 -3.02 12.79 -6.24
C LEU A 272 -3.39 12.61 -4.77
N GLN A 273 -3.62 13.69 -4.03
CA GLN A 273 -4.06 13.61 -2.64
C GLN A 273 -5.46 13.03 -2.51
N ASP A 274 -6.42 13.44 -3.36
CA ASP A 274 -7.77 12.89 -3.36
C ASP A 274 -7.77 11.39 -3.72
N ALA A 275 -6.94 10.97 -4.66
CA ALA A 275 -6.80 9.56 -5.05
C ALA A 275 -6.33 8.67 -3.89
N ILE A 276 -5.36 9.12 -3.10
CA ILE A 276 -4.87 8.33 -1.97
C ILE A 276 -5.80 8.42 -0.76
N ILE A 277 -6.34 9.59 -0.43
CA ILE A 277 -7.14 9.78 0.77
C ILE A 277 -8.60 9.40 0.54
N LYS A 278 -9.27 10.04 -0.43
CA LYS A 278 -10.73 9.88 -0.60
C LYS A 278 -11.11 8.59 -1.31
N GLU A 279 -10.27 8.13 -2.23
CA GLU A 279 -10.60 6.99 -3.06
C GLU A 279 -9.94 5.69 -2.61
N THR A 280 -8.89 5.77 -1.77
CA THR A 280 -8.18 4.60 -1.24
C THR A 280 -8.35 4.46 0.27
N ILE A 281 -7.81 5.36 1.07
CA ILE A 281 -7.75 5.23 2.53
C ILE A 281 -9.14 5.33 3.17
N ASN A 282 -9.96 6.33 2.82
CA ASN A 282 -11.28 6.48 3.42
C ASN A 282 -12.23 5.29 3.14
N PRO A 283 -12.28 4.70 1.93
CA PRO A 283 -12.99 3.45 1.71
C PRO A 283 -12.45 2.26 2.53
N MET A 284 -11.13 2.15 2.71
CA MET A 284 -10.52 1.12 3.56
C MET A 284 -10.93 1.29 5.03
N ILE A 285 -10.92 2.53 5.54
CA ILE A 285 -11.40 2.84 6.90
C ILE A 285 -12.86 2.42 7.05
N ALA A 286 -13.72 2.79 6.10
CA ALA A 286 -15.14 2.42 6.14
C ALA A 286 -15.34 0.89 6.14
N GLN A 287 -14.54 0.16 5.37
CA GLN A 287 -14.56 -1.31 5.34
C GLN A 287 -14.12 -1.89 6.70
N MET A 288 -13.01 -1.41 7.27
CA MET A 288 -12.49 -1.88 8.57
C MET A 288 -13.47 -1.57 9.71
N CYS A 289 -14.06 -0.38 9.72
CA CYS A 289 -15.08 -0.03 10.69
C CYS A 289 -16.33 -0.93 10.58
N LYS A 290 -16.75 -1.23 9.35
CA LYS A 290 -17.89 -2.13 9.13
C LYS A 290 -17.61 -3.56 9.62
N SER A 291 -16.40 -4.08 9.41
CA SER A 291 -16.05 -5.45 9.82
C SER A 291 -15.81 -5.58 11.33
N SER A 292 -15.26 -4.55 11.99
CA SER A 292 -15.00 -4.54 13.43
C SER A 292 -16.18 -4.07 14.29
N GLY A 293 -17.16 -3.38 13.68
CA GLY A 293 -18.23 -2.71 14.43
C GLY A 293 -17.81 -1.42 15.12
N LEU A 294 -16.57 -0.95 14.95
CA LEU A 294 -16.06 0.28 15.54
C LEU A 294 -16.54 1.50 14.73
N CYS A 295 -16.99 2.54 15.40
CA CYS A 295 -17.28 3.82 14.75
C CYS A 295 -15.97 4.52 14.35
N ALA A 296 -15.92 5.09 13.14
CA ALA A 296 -14.74 5.82 12.67
C ALA A 296 -14.35 7.01 13.57
N SER A 297 -15.33 7.62 14.27
CA SER A 297 -15.08 8.67 15.27
C SER A 297 -14.32 8.19 16.51
N GLN A 298 -14.24 6.87 16.73
CA GLN A 298 -13.48 6.25 17.83
C GLN A 298 -12.05 5.90 17.42
N ILE A 299 -11.62 6.28 16.21
CA ILE A 299 -10.22 6.19 15.78
C ILE A 299 -9.55 7.53 16.09
N TYR A 300 -8.69 7.55 17.09
CA TYR A 300 -8.09 8.78 17.63
C TYR A 300 -6.64 9.00 17.24
N ARG A 301 -6.02 7.98 16.65
CA ARG A 301 -4.64 8.05 16.18
C ARG A 301 -4.47 7.26 14.89
N MET A 302 -3.65 7.79 14.00
CA MET A 302 -3.24 7.09 12.78
C MET A 302 -1.73 7.22 12.61
N CYS A 303 -1.06 6.11 12.32
CA CYS A 303 0.33 6.09 11.92
C CYS A 303 0.42 5.73 10.44
N VAL A 304 1.26 6.45 9.70
CA VAL A 304 1.49 6.23 8.27
C VAL A 304 2.96 5.97 8.03
N ALA A 305 3.27 4.81 7.45
CA ALA A 305 4.58 4.49 6.91
C ALA A 305 4.52 4.56 5.38
N SER A 306 5.51 5.14 4.74
CA SER A 306 5.64 5.15 3.29
C SER A 306 6.98 5.77 2.86
N ASN A 307 7.34 5.58 1.58
CA ASN A 307 8.51 6.27 1.05
C ASN A 307 8.32 7.80 1.06
N THR A 308 9.43 8.52 0.98
CA THR A 308 9.45 9.98 1.13
C THR A 308 8.54 10.69 0.13
N THR A 309 8.49 10.23 -1.12
CA THR A 309 7.59 10.81 -2.14
C THR A 309 6.14 10.61 -1.77
N MET A 310 5.74 9.40 -1.38
CA MET A 310 4.35 9.10 -0.98
C MET A 310 3.95 9.92 0.23
N ASN A 311 4.84 10.12 1.21
CA ASN A 311 4.58 10.99 2.36
C ASN A 311 4.24 12.43 1.93
N HIS A 312 4.97 12.99 0.95
CA HIS A 312 4.69 14.33 0.40
C HIS A 312 3.38 14.38 -0.37
N LEU A 313 3.10 13.38 -1.21
CA LEU A 313 1.85 13.32 -1.98
C LEU A 313 0.63 13.13 -1.06
N PHE A 314 0.75 12.32 -0.03
CA PHE A 314 -0.28 12.13 1.00
C PHE A 314 -0.55 13.43 1.77
N ALA A 315 0.49 14.12 2.21
CA ALA A 315 0.37 15.39 2.90
C ALA A 315 -0.03 16.57 1.99
N GLY A 316 -0.09 16.37 0.66
CA GLY A 316 -0.37 17.43 -0.30
C GLY A 316 0.76 18.46 -0.44
N VAL A 317 1.97 18.10 0.00
CA VAL A 317 3.18 18.93 -0.07
C VAL A 317 3.89 18.72 -1.41
N ASN A 318 4.58 19.74 -1.90
CA ASN A 318 5.33 19.62 -3.15
C ASN A 318 6.47 18.60 -3.01
N ALA A 319 6.43 17.55 -3.83
CA ALA A 319 7.42 16.50 -3.84
C ALA A 319 8.55 16.72 -4.88
N ASP A 320 8.48 17.78 -5.71
CA ASP A 320 9.48 18.02 -6.76
C ASP A 320 10.93 18.10 -6.21
N PRO A 321 11.19 18.74 -5.05
CA PRO A 321 12.55 18.77 -4.48
C PRO A 321 13.12 17.39 -4.12
N VAL A 322 12.28 16.36 -3.96
CA VAL A 322 12.74 14.98 -3.65
C VAL A 322 13.56 14.42 -4.83
N ARG A 323 13.22 14.78 -6.08
CA ARG A 323 13.90 14.31 -7.30
C ARG A 323 14.85 15.32 -7.92
N MET A 324 14.89 16.55 -7.43
CA MET A 324 15.73 17.62 -7.95
C MET A 324 16.95 17.83 -7.06
N GLU A 325 18.13 17.91 -7.67
CA GLU A 325 19.36 18.22 -6.95
C GLU A 325 19.22 19.56 -6.18
N PRO A 326 19.57 19.63 -4.91
CA PRO A 326 20.34 18.68 -4.09
C PRO A 326 19.51 17.61 -3.34
N TYR A 327 18.32 17.25 -3.81
CA TYR A 327 17.47 16.17 -3.30
C TYR A 327 17.04 16.37 -1.84
N ILE A 328 16.58 17.56 -1.49
CA ILE A 328 16.16 17.88 -0.12
C ILE A 328 14.63 17.90 -0.03
N PRO A 329 13.99 16.96 0.68
CA PRO A 329 12.54 16.93 0.86
C PRO A 329 12.08 18.11 1.74
N ALA A 330 10.78 18.44 1.67
CA ALA A 330 10.20 19.52 2.47
C ALA A 330 10.17 19.19 3.97
N PHE A 331 10.11 17.91 4.32
CA PHE A 331 10.14 17.45 5.71
C PHE A 331 10.67 16.00 5.80
N TYR A 332 11.35 15.70 6.89
CA TYR A 332 11.63 14.34 7.34
C TYR A 332 10.62 13.87 8.37
N LYS A 333 10.07 14.79 9.17
CA LYS A 333 9.15 14.53 10.26
C LYS A 333 8.10 15.63 10.33
N THR A 334 6.85 15.27 10.60
CA THR A 334 5.77 16.23 10.88
C THR A 334 5.52 16.31 12.39
N ASN A 335 5.24 17.52 12.90
CA ASN A 335 5.04 17.75 14.34
C ASN A 335 3.56 17.78 14.74
N SER A 336 2.68 18.27 13.88
CA SER A 336 1.26 18.42 14.17
C SER A 336 0.48 18.28 12.87
N LEU A 337 -0.17 17.15 12.70
CA LEU A 337 -1.01 16.84 11.54
C LEU A 337 -2.26 16.13 12.07
N PHE A 338 -3.43 16.63 11.70
CA PHE A 338 -4.70 16.10 12.16
C PHE A 338 -5.51 15.54 11.00
N ALA A 339 -6.43 14.64 11.30
CA ALA A 339 -7.30 14.03 10.29
C ALA A 339 -8.12 15.07 9.53
N SER A 340 -8.54 16.15 10.20
CA SER A 340 -9.27 17.28 9.60
C SER A 340 -8.46 18.02 8.54
N ASP A 341 -7.13 18.11 8.69
CA ASP A 341 -6.24 18.81 7.74
C ASP A 341 -6.18 18.10 6.39
N LEU A 342 -6.29 16.78 6.43
CA LEU A 342 -6.18 15.91 5.25
C LEU A 342 -7.52 15.43 4.70
N GLY A 343 -8.60 15.55 5.47
CA GLY A 343 -9.91 15.00 5.11
C GLY A 343 -10.02 13.49 5.28
N ILE A 344 -9.28 12.94 6.23
CA ILE A 344 -9.35 11.51 6.60
C ILE A 344 -10.60 11.27 7.43
N ALA A 345 -11.32 10.18 7.12
CA ALA A 345 -12.64 9.88 7.68
C ALA A 345 -12.56 9.14 9.04
N VAL A 346 -11.85 9.73 10.00
CA VAL A 346 -11.76 9.28 11.39
C VAL A 346 -12.18 10.41 12.34
N ASN A 347 -11.89 10.32 13.63
CA ASN A 347 -12.07 11.46 14.54
C ASN A 347 -11.34 12.69 13.99
N LYS A 348 -12.00 13.84 13.92
CA LYS A 348 -11.43 15.05 13.27
C LYS A 348 -10.16 15.57 13.95
N ASP A 349 -10.08 15.38 15.26
CA ASP A 349 -8.94 15.77 16.07
C ASP A 349 -7.92 14.62 16.22
N ALA A 350 -8.14 13.48 15.51
CA ALA A 350 -7.19 12.37 15.49
C ALA A 350 -5.83 12.83 14.98
N HIS A 351 -4.78 12.51 15.72
CA HIS A 351 -3.42 12.87 15.37
C HIS A 351 -2.86 11.90 14.35
N ILE A 352 -2.37 12.42 13.23
CA ILE A 352 -1.72 11.66 12.16
C ILE A 352 -0.21 11.75 12.36
N ILE A 353 0.42 10.60 12.55
CA ILE A 353 1.87 10.46 12.69
C ILE A 353 2.40 9.87 11.39
N ILE A 354 3.24 10.61 10.69
CA ILE A 354 4.00 10.07 9.56
C ILE A 354 5.33 9.56 10.13
N ALA A 355 5.63 8.28 9.87
CA ALA A 355 6.92 7.70 10.23
C ALA A 355 8.05 8.53 9.60
N PRO A 356 9.12 8.86 10.34
CA PRO A 356 10.13 9.79 9.87
C PRO A 356 10.87 9.25 8.66
N ASN A 357 11.07 10.10 7.66
CA ASN A 357 11.95 9.80 6.54
C ASN A 357 13.42 9.95 6.95
N ILE A 358 14.32 9.27 6.27
CA ILE A 358 15.78 9.37 6.46
C ILE A 358 16.39 10.23 5.35
N GLY A 359 15.88 10.10 4.13
CA GLY A 359 16.36 10.80 2.95
C GLY A 359 15.30 10.91 1.87
N SER A 360 15.68 11.42 0.71
CA SER A 360 14.77 11.55 -0.43
C SER A 360 14.28 10.22 -0.98
N TYR A 361 15.09 9.18 -0.86
CA TYR A 361 14.79 7.84 -1.38
C TYR A 361 14.69 6.78 -0.28
N VAL A 362 14.84 7.15 0.98
CA VAL A 362 14.69 6.26 2.14
C VAL A 362 13.64 6.86 3.06
N GLY A 363 12.48 6.26 3.07
CA GLY A 363 11.28 6.81 3.70
C GLY A 363 10.95 6.23 5.08
N GLY A 364 9.74 6.54 5.53
CA GLY A 364 9.19 6.08 6.79
C GLY A 364 8.85 4.58 6.82
N ASP A 365 8.66 3.95 5.66
CA ASP A 365 8.57 2.50 5.48
C ASP A 365 9.85 1.80 5.98
N ILE A 366 11.00 2.29 5.54
CA ILE A 366 12.31 1.76 5.95
C ILE A 366 12.60 2.05 7.42
N THR A 367 12.21 3.20 7.94
CA THR A 367 12.32 3.50 9.38
C THR A 367 11.47 2.53 10.22
N ALA A 368 10.26 2.22 9.75
CA ALA A 368 9.38 1.25 10.41
C ALA A 368 9.97 -0.17 10.33
N GLY A 369 10.48 -0.59 9.16
CA GLY A 369 11.13 -1.88 8.99
C GLY A 369 12.40 -2.02 9.85
N THR A 370 13.22 -0.96 9.92
CA THR A 370 14.40 -0.92 10.78
C THR A 370 14.03 -1.05 12.26
N LEU A 371 12.92 -0.43 12.70
CA LEU A 371 12.43 -0.59 14.07
C LEU A 371 12.10 -2.05 14.39
N VAL A 372 11.39 -2.73 13.50
CA VAL A 372 10.93 -4.11 13.70
C VAL A 372 12.06 -5.12 13.54
N SER A 373 13.03 -4.89 12.64
CA SER A 373 14.19 -5.77 12.45
C SER A 373 15.13 -5.78 13.64
N MET A 374 15.03 -4.83 14.56
CA MET A 374 15.85 -4.70 15.76
C MET A 374 17.35 -4.48 15.49
N ILE A 375 17.75 -4.12 14.29
CA ILE A 375 19.17 -3.83 13.94
C ILE A 375 19.77 -2.77 14.88
N TRP A 376 18.99 -1.76 15.23
CA TRP A 376 19.38 -0.64 16.10
C TRP A 376 19.70 -1.05 17.54
N ASN A 377 19.35 -2.27 17.96
CA ASN A 377 19.53 -2.76 19.33
C ASN A 377 20.41 -4.02 19.41
N ARG A 378 21.15 -4.35 18.34
CA ARG A 378 22.03 -5.54 18.27
C ARG A 378 23.47 -5.12 18.02
N PRO A 379 24.45 -5.80 18.62
CA PRO A 379 25.86 -5.55 18.34
C PRO A 379 26.34 -6.19 17.01
N GLU A 380 25.61 -7.21 16.50
CA GLU A 380 25.91 -7.92 15.26
C GLU A 380 25.63 -7.03 14.05
N PHE A 381 26.51 -7.08 13.04
CA PHE A 381 26.27 -6.37 11.79
C PHE A 381 25.18 -7.05 10.98
N SER A 382 24.12 -6.33 10.74
CA SER A 382 22.96 -6.83 10.05
C SER A 382 22.64 -6.01 8.81
N LEU A 383 22.03 -6.68 7.83
CA LEU A 383 21.54 -6.10 6.59
C LEU A 383 20.02 -6.25 6.52
N PHE A 384 19.31 -5.13 6.41
CA PHE A 384 17.88 -5.10 6.13
C PHE A 384 17.67 -4.67 4.67
N ILE A 385 16.87 -5.42 3.92
CA ILE A 385 16.60 -5.18 2.50
C ILE A 385 15.09 -5.15 2.28
N ASP A 386 14.56 -4.01 1.84
CA ASP A 386 13.20 -3.90 1.34
C ASP A 386 13.19 -4.09 -0.18
N LEU A 387 12.49 -5.14 -0.63
CA LEU A 387 12.42 -5.54 -2.03
C LEU A 387 11.11 -5.05 -2.66
N GLY A 388 11.13 -3.86 -3.21
CA GLY A 388 10.01 -3.27 -3.95
C GLY A 388 10.39 -2.83 -5.37
N THR A 389 9.70 -1.83 -5.88
CA THR A 389 10.06 -1.14 -7.13
C THR A 389 11.47 -0.52 -7.05
N ASN A 390 11.85 -0.05 -5.87
CA ASN A 390 13.23 0.24 -5.51
C ASN A 390 13.74 -0.87 -4.58
N GLY A 391 15.04 -0.94 -4.39
CA GLY A 391 15.65 -1.73 -3.33
C GLY A 391 16.21 -0.78 -2.29
N GLU A 392 15.57 -0.68 -1.14
CA GLU A 392 16.08 0.08 -0.02
C GLU A 392 16.85 -0.85 0.91
N ILE A 393 18.02 -0.38 1.35
CA ILE A 393 18.98 -1.19 2.10
C ILE A 393 19.40 -0.42 3.34
N VAL A 394 19.42 -1.09 4.48
CA VAL A 394 20.01 -0.59 5.73
C VAL A 394 21.06 -1.59 6.19
N PHE A 395 22.25 -1.11 6.49
CA PHE A 395 23.35 -1.89 7.05
C PHE A 395 23.85 -1.23 8.33
N GLY A 396 24.17 -2.01 9.35
CA GLY A 396 24.73 -1.53 10.59
C GLY A 396 24.37 -2.39 11.80
N ASN A 397 24.45 -1.77 12.95
CA ASN A 397 24.17 -2.36 14.25
C ASN A 397 23.75 -1.28 15.26
N SER A 398 23.81 -1.56 16.56
CA SER A 398 23.51 -0.60 17.63
C SER A 398 24.41 0.63 17.66
N ASP A 399 25.63 0.57 17.11
CA ASP A 399 26.59 1.67 17.15
C ASP A 399 26.38 2.66 15.99
N PHE A 400 26.02 2.15 14.80
CA PHE A 400 25.70 2.98 13.65
C PHE A 400 24.80 2.25 12.66
N MET A 401 24.07 3.00 11.87
CA MET A 401 23.30 2.49 10.73
C MET A 401 23.53 3.38 9.51
N PHE A 402 23.68 2.74 8.36
CA PHE A 402 23.82 3.40 7.08
C PHE A 402 22.73 2.88 6.13
N SER A 403 22.16 3.77 5.30
CA SER A 403 21.10 3.38 4.37
C SER A 403 21.36 3.89 2.96
N CYS A 404 20.94 3.13 1.98
CA CYS A 404 20.93 3.54 0.59
C CYS A 404 19.68 3.00 -0.11
N ALA A 405 19.42 3.53 -1.30
CA ALA A 405 18.39 3.02 -2.19
C ALA A 405 18.97 2.78 -3.58
N CYS A 406 18.44 1.77 -4.28
CA CYS A 406 18.78 1.49 -5.66
C CYS A 406 17.53 1.30 -6.51
N SER A 407 17.63 1.55 -7.82
CA SER A 407 16.58 1.26 -8.79
C SER A 407 16.64 -0.20 -9.18
N ALA A 408 15.92 -1.07 -8.48
CA ALA A 408 15.83 -2.49 -8.80
C ALA A 408 14.87 -2.75 -9.98
N GLY A 409 13.90 -1.88 -10.19
CA GLY A 409 12.81 -2.08 -11.15
C GLY A 409 11.70 -2.94 -10.56
N PRO A 410 10.54 -3.04 -11.25
CA PRO A 410 9.34 -3.65 -10.70
C PRO A 410 9.31 -5.18 -10.77
N ALA A 411 10.42 -5.85 -11.12
CA ALA A 411 10.45 -7.30 -11.32
C ALA A 411 10.02 -8.09 -10.08
N PHE A 412 10.45 -7.66 -8.88
CA PHE A 412 10.05 -8.29 -7.61
C PHE A 412 8.58 -8.06 -7.23
N GLU A 413 7.89 -7.12 -7.89
CA GLU A 413 6.46 -6.89 -7.73
C GLU A 413 5.63 -7.51 -8.87
N GLY A 414 6.26 -8.33 -9.73
CA GLY A 414 5.64 -8.91 -10.91
C GLY A 414 5.52 -7.97 -12.10
N GLY A 415 6.06 -6.75 -12.00
CA GLY A 415 6.22 -5.84 -13.14
C GLY A 415 7.33 -6.32 -14.07
N ASP A 416 7.20 -6.05 -15.36
CA ASP A 416 8.15 -6.48 -16.41
C ASP A 416 8.38 -8.01 -16.49
N ILE A 417 7.48 -8.80 -15.90
CA ILE A 417 7.40 -10.26 -15.96
C ILE A 417 6.12 -10.62 -16.75
N SER A 418 6.23 -11.51 -17.72
CA SER A 418 5.15 -11.84 -18.68
C SER A 418 3.86 -12.28 -17.99
N CYS A 419 3.95 -13.22 -17.04
CA CYS A 419 2.84 -13.69 -16.21
C CYS A 419 2.89 -13.12 -14.78
N GLY A 420 3.65 -12.02 -14.58
CA GLY A 420 3.78 -11.38 -13.29
C GLY A 420 2.48 -10.72 -12.84
N MET A 421 2.12 -10.93 -11.59
CA MET A 421 0.94 -10.33 -10.96
C MET A 421 1.20 -10.06 -9.47
N ARG A 422 0.29 -9.33 -8.85
CA ARG A 422 0.31 -9.13 -7.40
C ARG A 422 -0.11 -10.40 -6.67
N ALA A 423 0.25 -10.50 -5.39
CA ALA A 423 -0.19 -11.58 -4.50
C ALA A 423 -1.71 -11.50 -4.23
N THR A 424 -2.50 -11.89 -5.21
CA THR A 424 -3.98 -11.94 -5.20
C THR A 424 -4.44 -13.36 -5.50
N ASP A 425 -5.74 -13.63 -5.35
CA ASP A 425 -6.30 -14.96 -5.64
C ASP A 425 -5.85 -15.45 -7.02
N GLY A 426 -5.28 -16.65 -7.06
CA GLY A 426 -4.70 -17.26 -8.27
C GLY A 426 -3.22 -16.94 -8.52
N ALA A 427 -2.57 -16.10 -7.70
CA ALA A 427 -1.14 -15.89 -7.81
C ALA A 427 -0.35 -17.07 -7.26
N ILE A 428 0.66 -17.52 -7.97
CA ILE A 428 1.65 -18.49 -7.48
C ILE A 428 2.58 -17.73 -6.54
N GLU A 429 2.61 -18.13 -5.26
CA GLU A 429 3.43 -17.49 -4.22
C GLU A 429 4.66 -18.30 -3.84
N ALA A 430 4.63 -19.63 -4.05
CA ALA A 430 5.78 -20.49 -3.85
C ALA A 430 5.76 -21.65 -4.86
N CYS A 431 6.93 -22.17 -5.17
CA CYS A 431 7.12 -23.26 -6.13
C CYS A 431 8.29 -24.13 -5.68
N THR A 432 8.13 -25.44 -5.85
CA THR A 432 9.24 -26.40 -5.83
C THR A 432 9.21 -27.21 -7.11
N ILE A 433 10.35 -27.53 -7.69
CA ILE A 433 10.45 -28.27 -8.95
C ILE A 433 11.20 -29.58 -8.72
N ASP A 434 10.58 -30.70 -9.09
CA ASP A 434 11.25 -32.00 -9.05
C ASP A 434 12.39 -32.05 -10.08
N ALA A 435 13.60 -32.38 -9.63
CA ALA A 435 14.81 -32.30 -10.46
C ALA A 435 14.84 -33.36 -11.58
N GLU A 436 14.14 -34.48 -11.45
CA GLU A 436 14.13 -35.55 -12.47
C GLU A 436 13.02 -35.35 -13.49
N THR A 437 11.79 -35.14 -13.00
CA THR A 437 10.60 -35.02 -13.84
C THR A 437 10.38 -33.60 -14.38
N MET A 438 10.99 -32.61 -13.75
CA MET A 438 10.77 -31.18 -14.00
C MET A 438 9.31 -30.75 -13.80
N GLU A 439 8.56 -31.46 -12.94
CA GLU A 439 7.17 -31.10 -12.61
C GLU A 439 7.14 -30.14 -11.41
N PRO A 440 6.41 -29.02 -11.50
CA PRO A 440 6.30 -28.04 -10.42
C PRO A 440 5.21 -28.45 -9.42
N LYS A 441 5.47 -28.20 -8.14
CA LYS A 441 4.48 -28.20 -7.08
C LYS A 441 4.28 -26.76 -6.64
N LEU A 442 3.06 -26.25 -6.75
CA LEU A 442 2.73 -24.85 -6.57
C LEU A 442 1.97 -24.60 -5.27
N THR A 443 2.29 -23.48 -4.61
CA THR A 443 1.43 -22.87 -3.59
C THR A 443 0.77 -21.65 -4.21
N ILE A 444 -0.56 -21.57 -4.12
CA ILE A 444 -1.37 -20.57 -4.82
C ILE A 444 -2.15 -19.76 -3.78
N VAL A 445 -2.13 -18.44 -3.91
CA VAL A 445 -2.93 -17.54 -3.08
C VAL A 445 -4.41 -17.77 -3.35
N GLY A 446 -5.20 -18.01 -2.31
CA GLY A 446 -6.65 -18.17 -2.40
C GLY A 446 -7.16 -19.38 -1.62
N ASN A 447 -8.41 -19.75 -1.87
CA ASN A 447 -9.03 -20.90 -1.23
C ASN A 447 -8.56 -22.22 -1.88
N GLU A 448 -8.78 -23.34 -1.19
CA GLU A 448 -8.51 -24.67 -1.73
C GLU A 448 -9.22 -24.88 -3.08
N GLY A 449 -8.45 -25.31 -4.10
CA GLY A 449 -8.94 -25.48 -5.47
C GLY A 449 -8.82 -24.24 -6.37
N THR A 450 -8.26 -23.13 -5.88
CA THR A 450 -7.94 -21.97 -6.73
C THR A 450 -6.89 -22.36 -7.76
N LYS A 451 -7.16 -22.08 -9.05
CA LYS A 451 -6.23 -22.33 -10.14
C LYS A 451 -5.23 -21.19 -10.32
N PRO A 452 -3.97 -21.48 -10.74
CA PRO A 452 -2.97 -20.44 -10.97
C PRO A 452 -3.34 -19.57 -12.18
N VAL A 453 -3.14 -18.26 -12.05
CA VAL A 453 -3.41 -17.24 -13.10
C VAL A 453 -2.15 -16.49 -13.50
N GLY A 454 -1.19 -16.40 -12.59
CA GLY A 454 0.08 -15.74 -12.77
C GLY A 454 1.01 -15.95 -11.57
N ILE A 455 2.09 -15.17 -11.48
CA ILE A 455 3.16 -15.36 -10.50
C ILE A 455 3.34 -14.05 -9.72
N CYS A 456 3.29 -14.09 -8.38
CA CYS A 456 3.62 -12.92 -7.58
C CYS A 456 5.13 -12.83 -7.27
N GLY A 457 5.56 -11.77 -6.62
CA GLY A 457 6.98 -11.51 -6.36
C GLY A 457 7.72 -12.65 -5.68
N SER A 458 7.16 -13.20 -4.59
CA SER A 458 7.74 -14.37 -3.91
C SER A 458 7.82 -15.59 -4.83
N GLY A 459 6.75 -15.86 -5.56
CA GLY A 459 6.71 -16.96 -6.53
C GLY A 459 7.73 -16.82 -7.66
N ILE A 460 8.01 -15.60 -8.12
CA ILE A 460 9.06 -15.35 -9.13
C ILE A 460 10.44 -15.73 -8.58
N ILE A 461 10.73 -15.34 -7.36
CA ILE A 461 11.99 -15.70 -6.67
C ILE A 461 12.11 -17.23 -6.58
N ASP A 462 11.07 -17.89 -6.09
CA ASP A 462 11.07 -19.36 -5.93
C ASP A 462 11.21 -20.08 -7.26
N VAL A 463 10.39 -19.73 -8.26
CA VAL A 463 10.44 -20.38 -9.59
C VAL A 463 11.82 -20.27 -10.21
N ILE A 464 12.43 -19.07 -10.20
CA ILE A 464 13.76 -18.88 -10.80
C ILE A 464 14.84 -19.60 -9.99
N SER A 465 14.72 -19.59 -8.65
CA SER A 465 15.62 -20.32 -7.77
C SER A 465 15.56 -21.82 -8.04
N GLU A 466 14.36 -22.41 -8.11
CA GLU A 466 14.15 -23.83 -8.38
C GLU A 466 14.65 -24.22 -9.78
N LEU A 467 14.37 -23.43 -10.81
CA LEU A 467 14.90 -23.65 -12.16
C LEU A 467 16.43 -23.68 -12.18
N PHE A 468 17.07 -22.84 -11.36
CA PHE A 468 18.52 -22.82 -11.25
C PHE A 468 19.06 -24.00 -10.42
N MET A 469 18.46 -24.29 -9.25
CA MET A 469 18.89 -25.37 -8.36
C MET A 469 18.73 -26.74 -8.99
N THR A 470 17.70 -26.95 -9.80
CA THR A 470 17.45 -28.21 -10.55
C THR A 470 18.27 -28.29 -11.85
N GLY A 471 19.06 -27.25 -12.17
CA GLY A 471 19.88 -27.20 -13.38
C GLY A 471 19.09 -27.11 -14.69
N ILE A 472 17.84 -26.67 -14.63
CA ILE A 472 17.02 -26.42 -15.83
C ILE A 472 17.51 -25.19 -16.55
N ILE A 473 17.94 -24.17 -15.80
CA ILE A 473 18.62 -22.99 -16.35
C ILE A 473 20.09 -22.91 -15.87
N ASN A 474 20.94 -22.29 -16.67
CA ASN A 474 22.32 -22.02 -16.31
C ASN A 474 22.45 -20.68 -15.54
N PRO A 475 23.66 -20.32 -15.01
CA PRO A 475 23.88 -19.05 -14.31
C PRO A 475 23.59 -17.77 -15.13
N LYS A 476 23.42 -17.89 -16.45
CA LYS A 476 23.04 -16.78 -17.35
C LYS A 476 21.52 -16.75 -17.59
N GLY A 477 20.75 -17.59 -16.90
CA GLY A 477 19.29 -17.65 -17.07
C GLY A 477 18.82 -18.30 -18.37
N LYS A 478 19.69 -19.07 -19.04
CA LYS A 478 19.35 -19.77 -20.29
C LYS A 478 18.93 -21.21 -20.00
N PHE A 479 17.87 -21.68 -20.66
CA PHE A 479 17.43 -23.07 -20.55
C PHE A 479 18.47 -24.00 -21.17
N VAL A 480 18.85 -25.04 -20.44
CA VAL A 480 19.88 -26.01 -20.82
C VAL A 480 19.39 -27.47 -20.76
N ARG A 481 18.16 -27.68 -20.33
CA ARG A 481 17.49 -28.98 -20.32
C ARG A 481 16.26 -28.94 -21.22
N GLU A 482 15.99 -30.06 -21.86
CA GLU A 482 14.79 -30.28 -22.68
C GLU A 482 13.76 -31.08 -21.88
N GLY A 483 12.48 -30.83 -22.11
CA GLY A 483 11.40 -31.55 -21.44
C GLY A 483 10.02 -31.03 -21.83
N LYS A 484 8.96 -31.70 -21.36
CA LYS A 484 7.56 -31.35 -21.69
C LYS A 484 7.21 -29.90 -21.34
N ARG A 485 7.82 -29.34 -20.29
CA ARG A 485 7.53 -27.99 -19.79
C ARG A 485 8.51 -26.93 -20.32
N VAL A 486 9.61 -27.34 -20.99
CA VAL A 486 10.54 -26.41 -21.63
C VAL A 486 10.18 -26.26 -23.11
N ARG A 487 10.01 -25.03 -23.56
CA ARG A 487 9.68 -24.70 -24.94
C ARG A 487 10.68 -23.67 -25.48
N HIS A 488 10.82 -23.66 -26.80
CA HIS A 488 11.58 -22.61 -27.48
C HIS A 488 10.69 -21.98 -28.54
N ASP A 489 10.73 -20.65 -28.66
CA ASP A 489 10.05 -19.93 -29.71
C ASP A 489 10.82 -20.04 -31.06
N HIS A 490 10.28 -19.41 -32.09
CA HIS A 490 10.89 -19.42 -33.42
C HIS A 490 12.22 -18.64 -33.51
N TYR A 491 12.57 -17.84 -32.49
CA TYR A 491 13.86 -17.19 -32.34
C TYR A 491 14.85 -17.99 -31.47
N GLY A 492 14.42 -19.14 -30.97
CA GLY A 492 15.21 -19.99 -30.06
C GLY A 492 15.22 -19.50 -28.61
N MET A 493 14.30 -18.60 -28.23
CA MET A 493 14.17 -18.13 -26.84
C MET A 493 13.39 -19.13 -26.02
N GLY A 494 13.98 -19.55 -24.89
CA GLY A 494 13.39 -20.57 -24.02
C GLY A 494 12.33 -20.00 -23.10
N SER A 495 11.35 -20.86 -22.74
CA SER A 495 10.38 -20.64 -21.67
C SER A 495 10.11 -21.93 -20.91
N TYR A 496 9.69 -21.81 -19.64
CA TYR A 496 9.24 -22.93 -18.82
C TYR A 496 7.77 -22.73 -18.46
N VAL A 497 6.94 -23.72 -18.81
CA VAL A 497 5.50 -23.73 -18.53
C VAL A 497 5.28 -24.20 -17.09
N ILE A 498 4.87 -23.29 -16.22
CA ILE A 498 4.60 -23.55 -14.80
C ILE A 498 3.24 -24.20 -14.65
N ALA A 499 2.23 -23.71 -15.39
CA ALA A 499 0.91 -24.34 -15.47
C ALA A 499 0.40 -24.27 -16.91
N PHE A 500 -0.02 -25.40 -17.45
CA PHE A 500 -0.67 -25.46 -18.75
C PHE A 500 -2.07 -24.82 -18.69
N GLU A 501 -2.64 -24.41 -19.83
CA GLU A 501 -3.97 -23.79 -19.92
C GLU A 501 -5.05 -24.64 -19.19
N GLU A 502 -4.97 -25.97 -19.27
CA GLU A 502 -5.89 -26.89 -18.61
C GLU A 502 -5.76 -26.86 -17.07
N GLU A 503 -4.54 -26.61 -16.56
CA GLU A 503 -4.20 -26.49 -15.15
C GLU A 503 -4.46 -25.06 -14.63
N ALA A 504 -4.37 -24.06 -15.51
CA ALA A 504 -4.49 -22.66 -15.20
C ALA A 504 -5.94 -22.17 -15.05
N GLY A 505 -6.12 -21.09 -14.34
CA GLY A 505 -7.37 -20.33 -14.29
C GLY A 505 -7.50 -19.25 -15.38
N SER A 506 -6.54 -19.19 -16.30
CA SER A 506 -6.46 -18.29 -17.44
C SER A 506 -6.68 -19.05 -18.74
N VAL A 507 -6.94 -18.34 -19.83
CA VAL A 507 -7.06 -18.88 -21.20
C VAL A 507 -5.70 -19.09 -21.89
N LYS A 508 -4.62 -19.03 -21.14
CA LYS A 508 -3.23 -19.20 -21.63
C LYS A 508 -2.43 -19.93 -20.56
N ASP A 509 -1.36 -20.58 -20.99
CA ASP A 509 -0.35 -21.13 -20.10
C ASP A 509 0.23 -20.04 -19.19
N VAL A 510 0.56 -20.41 -17.96
CA VAL A 510 1.38 -19.58 -17.07
C VAL A 510 2.82 -20.02 -17.25
N GLU A 511 3.64 -19.15 -17.80
CA GLU A 511 5.03 -19.46 -18.15
C GLU A 511 5.99 -18.35 -17.72
N ILE A 512 7.25 -18.73 -17.55
CA ILE A 512 8.36 -17.80 -17.34
C ILE A 512 9.34 -17.93 -18.50
N THR A 513 9.73 -16.80 -19.08
CA THR A 513 10.59 -16.73 -20.25
C THR A 513 12.02 -16.35 -19.86
N GLU A 514 12.98 -16.57 -20.77
CA GLU A 514 14.36 -16.08 -20.58
C GLU A 514 14.43 -14.55 -20.45
N VAL A 515 13.46 -13.81 -21.02
CA VAL A 515 13.38 -12.36 -20.86
C VAL A 515 12.99 -12.00 -19.43
N ASP A 516 12.02 -12.70 -18.87
CA ASP A 516 11.59 -12.51 -17.48
C ASP A 516 12.74 -12.81 -16.50
N ILE A 517 13.48 -13.90 -16.76
CA ILE A 517 14.66 -14.29 -15.97
C ILE A 517 15.77 -13.22 -16.07
N ASP A 518 16.00 -12.66 -17.27
CA ASP A 518 16.98 -11.58 -17.46
C ASP A 518 16.58 -10.31 -16.68
N ASN A 519 15.29 -9.94 -16.71
CA ASN A 519 14.77 -8.82 -15.90
C ASN A 519 14.96 -9.04 -14.40
N PHE A 520 14.70 -10.26 -13.92
CA PHE A 520 14.97 -10.64 -12.52
C PHE A 520 16.46 -10.58 -12.18
N ILE A 521 17.34 -11.10 -13.03
CA ILE A 521 18.80 -11.06 -12.83
C ILE A 521 19.31 -9.62 -12.77
N ARG A 522 18.77 -8.73 -13.61
CA ARG A 522 19.11 -7.28 -13.57
C ARG A 522 18.69 -6.64 -12.26
N ALA A 523 17.47 -6.90 -11.79
CA ALA A 523 16.97 -6.38 -10.53
C ALA A 523 17.84 -6.87 -9.35
N LYS A 524 18.13 -8.18 -9.29
CA LYS A 524 19.05 -8.77 -8.30
C LYS A 524 20.46 -8.15 -8.39
N GLY A 525 20.96 -7.95 -9.61
CA GLY A 525 22.26 -7.33 -9.87
C GLY A 525 22.33 -5.88 -9.37
N ALA A 526 21.26 -5.11 -9.51
CA ALA A 526 21.18 -3.74 -9.01
C ALA A 526 21.28 -3.71 -7.48
N ILE A 527 20.53 -4.56 -6.78
CA ILE A 527 20.58 -4.67 -5.31
C ILE A 527 21.97 -5.13 -4.85
N PHE A 528 22.53 -6.17 -5.47
CA PHE A 528 23.87 -6.64 -5.16
C PHE A 528 24.93 -5.56 -5.34
N SER A 529 24.85 -4.80 -6.43
CA SER A 529 25.76 -3.67 -6.70
C SER A 529 25.63 -2.57 -5.64
N ALA A 530 24.41 -2.26 -5.22
CA ALA A 530 24.16 -1.28 -4.16
C ALA A 530 24.76 -1.73 -2.81
N ILE A 531 24.54 -2.99 -2.42
CA ILE A 531 25.15 -3.57 -1.21
C ILE A 531 26.67 -3.49 -1.26
N ARG A 532 27.27 -3.95 -2.37
CA ARG A 532 28.73 -3.91 -2.54
C ARG A 532 29.28 -2.49 -2.51
N THR A 533 28.63 -1.55 -3.17
CA THR A 533 29.05 -0.14 -3.18
C THR A 533 28.95 0.48 -1.79
N MET A 534 27.87 0.21 -1.07
CA MET A 534 27.68 0.68 0.30
C MET A 534 28.76 0.13 1.24
N LEU A 535 28.96 -1.19 1.25
CA LEU A 535 29.97 -1.82 2.09
C LEU A 535 31.40 -1.31 1.78
N ASN A 536 31.74 -1.24 0.48
CA ASN A 536 33.03 -0.70 0.06
C ASN A 536 33.25 0.76 0.49
N SER A 537 32.19 1.58 0.50
CA SER A 537 32.28 2.99 0.93
C SER A 537 32.52 3.14 2.44
N LEU A 538 32.24 2.08 3.20
CA LEU A 538 32.41 2.00 4.64
C LEU A 538 33.62 1.15 5.06
N ASP A 539 34.42 0.67 4.10
CA ASP A 539 35.53 -0.28 4.30
C ASP A 539 35.12 -1.61 4.97
N PHE A 540 33.87 -2.07 4.68
CA PHE A 540 33.35 -3.36 5.15
C PHE A 540 33.37 -4.41 4.05
N ASP A 541 33.59 -5.68 4.45
CA ASP A 541 33.48 -6.84 3.58
C ASP A 541 32.14 -7.58 3.84
N VAL A 542 31.61 -8.25 2.81
CA VAL A 542 30.37 -9.03 2.90
C VAL A 542 30.43 -10.11 3.99
N SER A 543 31.61 -10.66 4.26
CA SER A 543 31.82 -11.65 5.34
C SER A 543 31.62 -11.11 6.76
N MET A 544 31.51 -9.79 6.91
CA MET A 544 31.23 -9.14 8.19
C MET A 544 29.73 -9.01 8.48
N ILE A 545 28.86 -9.41 7.56
CA ILE A 545 27.41 -9.44 7.77
C ILE A 545 27.05 -10.72 8.51
N ASP A 546 26.48 -10.57 9.70
CA ASP A 546 26.06 -11.70 10.54
C ASP A 546 24.63 -12.13 10.19
N ASP A 547 23.72 -11.16 9.99
CA ASP A 547 22.29 -11.42 9.74
C ASP A 547 21.74 -10.62 8.53
N VAL A 548 20.73 -11.17 7.87
CA VAL A 548 20.00 -10.52 6.75
C VAL A 548 18.49 -10.62 7.01
N TYR A 549 17.80 -9.49 6.93
CA TYR A 549 16.35 -9.34 7.13
C TYR A 549 15.65 -8.88 5.88
#